data_ec85746195b43849e4c54ecf2f7b1d26
#
_entry.id   ec85746195b43849e4c54ecf2f7b1d26
#
_cell.length_a   1.000
_cell.length_b   1.000
_cell.length_c   1.000
_cell.angle_alpha   90.00
_cell.angle_beta   90.00
_cell.angle_gamma   90.00
#
_symmetry.space_group_name_H-M   'P 1'
#
loop_
_entity.id
_entity.type
_entity.pdbx_description
1 polymer ?
#
loop_
_entity_poly.entity_id
_entity_poly.type
_entity_poly.pdbx_seq_one_letter_code
_entity_poly.pdbx_strand_id
1 'polypeptide(L)'
;KAGLKFIFSKQRKRFAEWPLVEGYCDFVVVPRQYWQKFVHYCGILGAMNVWHDCGVVTSLLLACEDVMQEKDSQAFGVELWNEDVDNLYNHYQGNLRALLNDYKPNQIYTHPVKLSRWK
;
A
#
# COMPACT_ATOMS: atom_id res chain seq x y z
N LYS A 1 14.62 10.39 -6.62
CA LYS A 1 13.77 11.38 -5.92
C LYS A 1 12.82 12.00 -6.93
N ALA A 2 11.69 11.35 -7.21
CA ALA A 2 10.58 12.01 -7.87
C ALA A 2 9.96 12.94 -6.81
N GLY A 3 10.40 14.18 -6.77
CA GLY A 3 9.86 15.12 -5.80
C GLY A 3 8.54 15.70 -6.27
N LEU A 4 7.79 16.24 -5.36
CA LEU A 4 6.59 17.04 -5.62
C LEU A 4 6.81 18.06 -6.75
N LYS A 5 8.05 18.54 -6.89
CA LYS A 5 8.50 19.43 -7.94
C LYS A 5 8.19 18.94 -9.35
N PHE A 6 8.27 17.64 -9.59
CA PHE A 6 7.94 17.06 -10.90
C PHE A 6 6.44 17.08 -11.19
N ILE A 7 5.62 16.76 -10.20
CA ILE A 7 4.16 16.70 -10.35
C ILE A 7 3.56 18.08 -10.57
N PHE A 8 4.10 19.10 -9.92
CA PHE A 8 3.55 20.46 -9.97
C PHE A 8 4.30 21.42 -10.90
N SER A 9 5.42 21.03 -11.46
CA SER A 9 6.23 21.88 -12.35
C SER A 9 5.46 22.37 -13.58
N LYS A 10 4.44 21.64 -14.01
CA LYS A 10 3.58 22.04 -15.14
C LYS A 10 2.47 23.03 -14.75
N GLN A 11 2.16 23.16 -13.47
CA GLN A 11 0.99 23.92 -13.05
C GLN A 11 1.29 25.17 -12.24
N ARG A 12 2.38 25.23 -11.46
CA ARG A 12 2.72 26.42 -10.65
C ARG A 12 4.19 26.48 -10.25
N LYS A 13 4.70 27.71 -10.15
CA LYS A 13 6.08 28.04 -9.81
C LYS A 13 6.42 28.01 -8.30
N ARG A 14 5.51 27.57 -7.41
CA ARG A 14 5.71 27.64 -5.96
C ARG A 14 5.23 26.37 -5.31
N PHE A 15 6.14 25.44 -5.10
CA PHE A 15 5.88 24.28 -4.25
C PHE A 15 7.06 24.05 -3.33
N ALA A 16 6.75 23.64 -2.11
CA ALA A 16 7.73 23.11 -1.21
C ALA A 16 8.46 21.94 -1.91
N GLU A 17 9.76 21.89 -1.80
CA GLU A 17 10.57 20.77 -2.29
C GLU A 17 10.36 19.57 -1.35
N TRP A 18 9.19 18.97 -1.44
CA TRP A 18 8.86 17.78 -0.67
C TRP A 18 9.22 16.55 -1.48
N PRO A 19 10.07 15.68 -0.94
CA PRO A 19 10.29 14.39 -1.57
C PRO A 19 8.99 13.57 -1.41
N LEU A 20 8.41 13.14 -2.51
CA LEU A 20 7.46 12.04 -2.49
C LEU A 20 8.24 10.74 -2.40
N VAL A 21 7.77 9.86 -1.53
CA VAL A 21 8.32 8.51 -1.39
C VAL A 21 7.35 7.56 -2.07
N GLU A 22 7.88 6.78 -2.99
CA GLU A 22 7.15 5.71 -3.65
C GLU A 22 7.41 4.39 -2.93
N GLY A 23 6.38 3.57 -2.82
CA GLY A 23 6.50 2.23 -2.27
C GLY A 23 5.20 1.47 -2.48
N TYR A 24 5.31 0.15 -2.46
CA TYR A 24 4.16 -0.72 -2.51
C TYR A 24 3.28 -0.51 -1.26
N CYS A 25 2.01 -0.24 -1.44
CA CYS A 25 1.14 0.22 -0.36
C CYS A 25 -0.24 -0.45 -0.30
N ASP A 26 -0.41 -1.61 -0.94
CA ASP A 26 -1.69 -2.33 -0.91
C ASP A 26 -2.06 -2.84 0.49
N PHE A 27 -1.09 -2.87 1.39
CA PHE A 27 -1.29 -3.17 2.78
C PHE A 27 -0.51 -2.21 3.67
N VAL A 28 -1.23 -1.45 4.49
CA VAL A 28 -0.65 -0.55 5.50
C VAL A 28 -1.36 -0.70 6.83
N VAL A 29 -0.62 -0.63 7.92
CA VAL A 29 -1.15 -0.61 9.28
C VAL A 29 -0.82 0.72 9.91
N VAL A 30 -1.85 1.48 10.28
CA VAL A 30 -1.70 2.78 10.91
C VAL A 30 -2.18 2.70 12.35
N PRO A 31 -1.30 2.90 13.36
CA PRO A 31 -1.71 2.96 14.75
C PRO A 31 -2.75 4.06 14.99
N ARG A 32 -3.72 3.80 15.85
CA ARG A 32 -4.85 4.70 16.12
C ARG A 32 -4.43 6.13 16.45
N GLN A 33 -3.34 6.30 17.15
CA GLN A 33 -2.80 7.60 17.54
C GLN A 33 -2.38 8.47 16.36
N TYR A 34 -2.00 7.85 15.23
CA TYR A 34 -1.56 8.55 14.02
C TYR A 34 -2.66 8.67 12.96
N TRP A 35 -3.80 8.01 13.16
CA TRP A 35 -4.85 7.88 12.16
C TRP A 35 -5.34 9.22 11.60
N GLN A 36 -5.66 10.17 12.46
CA GLN A 36 -6.16 11.48 12.02
C GLN A 36 -5.14 12.23 11.16
N LYS A 37 -3.88 12.20 11.58
CA LYS A 37 -2.77 12.84 10.86
C LYS A 37 -2.53 12.17 9.51
N PHE A 38 -2.56 10.83 9.48
CA PHE A 38 -2.43 10.05 8.25
C PHE A 38 -3.54 10.38 7.25
N VAL A 39 -4.80 10.31 7.66
CA VAL A 39 -5.96 10.63 6.80
C VAL A 39 -5.90 12.08 6.30
N HIS A 40 -5.47 13.01 7.13
CA HIS A 40 -5.28 14.41 6.72
C HIS A 40 -4.28 14.53 5.56
N TYR A 41 -3.13 13.90 5.65
CA TYR A 41 -2.14 13.93 4.57
C TYR A 41 -2.60 13.16 3.32
N CYS A 42 -3.27 12.02 3.48
CA CYS A 42 -3.90 11.31 2.35
C CYS A 42 -4.90 12.23 1.62
N GLY A 43 -5.71 12.98 2.37
CA GLY A 43 -6.66 13.92 1.79
C GLY A 43 -5.96 15.04 1.01
N ILE A 44 -4.89 15.62 1.55
CA ILE A 44 -4.11 16.68 0.86
C ILE A 44 -3.49 16.11 -0.43
N LEU A 45 -2.77 14.99 -0.33
CA LEU A 45 -2.06 14.42 -1.47
C LEU A 45 -3.04 13.89 -2.53
N GLY A 46 -4.18 13.34 -2.11
CA GLY A 46 -5.26 12.94 -3.00
C GLY A 46 -5.90 14.14 -3.73
N ALA A 47 -6.15 15.25 -3.03
CA ALA A 47 -6.64 16.48 -3.65
C ALA A 47 -5.64 17.07 -4.65
N MET A 48 -4.36 16.80 -4.46
CA MET A 48 -3.29 17.17 -5.37
C MET A 48 -3.11 16.17 -6.53
N ASN A 49 -3.94 15.15 -6.60
CA ASN A 49 -3.90 14.09 -7.60
C ASN A 49 -2.57 13.32 -7.62
N VAL A 50 -1.98 13.12 -6.44
CA VAL A 50 -0.76 12.31 -6.29
C VAL A 50 -1.15 10.85 -6.43
N TRP A 51 -0.36 10.11 -7.20
CA TRP A 51 -0.54 8.67 -7.38
C TRP A 51 -0.54 7.93 -6.03
N HIS A 52 -1.41 6.93 -5.86
CA HIS A 52 -1.67 6.32 -4.54
C HIS A 52 -0.41 5.69 -3.91
N ASP A 53 0.46 5.03 -4.70
CA ASP A 53 1.69 4.43 -4.17
C ASP A 53 2.66 5.47 -3.61
N CYS A 54 2.62 6.69 -4.13
CA CYS A 54 3.37 7.81 -3.56
C CYS A 54 2.58 8.50 -2.44
N GLY A 55 1.28 8.68 -2.62
CA GLY A 55 0.42 9.43 -1.70
C GLY A 55 0.28 8.75 -0.35
N VAL A 56 0.00 7.46 -0.35
CA VAL A 56 -0.19 6.67 0.88
C VAL A 56 1.12 6.55 1.65
N VAL A 57 2.20 6.15 0.98
CA VAL A 57 3.52 5.96 1.63
C VAL A 57 4.05 7.28 2.17
N THR A 58 3.97 8.37 1.39
CA THR A 58 4.37 9.70 1.85
C THR A 58 3.52 10.14 3.05
N SER A 59 2.20 9.90 3.03
CA SER A 59 1.32 10.23 4.15
C SER A 59 1.68 9.46 5.42
N LEU A 60 2.06 8.19 5.29
CA LEU A 60 2.50 7.38 6.40
C LEU A 60 3.77 7.95 7.05
N LEU A 61 4.77 8.28 6.24
CA LEU A 61 6.03 8.87 6.71
C LEU A 61 5.85 10.26 7.35
N LEU A 62 4.88 11.04 6.88
CA LEU A 62 4.57 12.34 7.46
C LEU A 62 3.74 12.24 8.75
N ALA A 63 2.96 11.18 8.88
CA ALA A 63 2.07 11.00 10.02
C ALA A 63 2.73 10.32 11.20
N CYS A 64 3.58 9.32 10.94
CA CYS A 64 4.17 8.44 11.94
C CYS A 64 5.63 8.82 12.23
N GLU A 65 6.04 8.72 13.49
CA GLU A 65 7.42 8.95 13.91
C GLU A 65 8.33 7.79 13.50
N ASP A 66 7.82 6.57 13.66
CA ASP A 66 8.50 5.34 13.26
C ASP A 66 7.68 4.60 12.22
N VAL A 67 8.31 4.24 11.12
CA VAL A 67 7.71 3.44 10.05
C VAL A 67 8.53 2.19 9.82
N MET A 68 7.88 1.04 9.99
CA MET A 68 8.46 -0.27 9.77
C MET A 68 8.06 -0.78 8.38
N GLN A 69 8.99 -1.33 7.63
CA GLN A 69 8.71 -2.05 6.40
C GLN A 69 8.52 -3.54 6.68
N GLU A 70 7.89 -4.26 5.75
CA GLU A 70 7.70 -5.72 5.86
C GLU A 70 9.02 -6.46 6.15
N LYS A 71 10.09 -6.11 5.45
CA LYS A 71 11.43 -6.68 5.65
C LYS A 71 11.99 -6.52 7.07
N ASP A 72 11.49 -5.53 7.82
CA ASP A 72 11.91 -5.23 9.20
C ASP A 72 11.03 -5.95 10.23
N SER A 73 9.99 -6.64 9.76
CA SER A 73 9.06 -7.41 10.59
C SER A 73 9.25 -8.93 10.38
N GLN A 74 8.64 -9.72 11.24
CA GLN A 74 8.56 -11.16 11.03
C GLN A 74 7.32 -11.56 10.17
N ALA A 75 6.41 -10.62 9.96
CA ALA A 75 5.24 -10.81 9.14
C ALA A 75 5.57 -10.57 7.66
N PHE A 76 4.90 -11.29 6.77
CA PHE A 76 5.09 -11.12 5.33
C PHE A 76 3.76 -11.28 4.57
N GLY A 77 3.73 -10.73 3.36
CA GLY A 77 2.67 -10.93 2.40
C GLY A 77 3.12 -11.74 1.20
N VAL A 78 2.15 -12.21 0.43
CA VAL A 78 2.39 -12.83 -0.87
C VAL A 78 1.76 -11.92 -1.93
N GLU A 79 2.59 -11.45 -2.84
CA GLU A 79 2.21 -10.61 -3.96
C GLU A 79 2.31 -11.42 -5.25
N LEU A 80 1.23 -11.39 -6.02
CA LEU A 80 1.10 -12.17 -7.24
C LEU A 80 0.74 -11.26 -8.40
N TRP A 81 1.27 -11.59 -9.56
CA TRP A 81 1.05 -10.80 -10.78
C TRP A 81 0.69 -11.70 -11.95
N ASN A 82 -0.13 -11.17 -12.86
CA ASN A 82 -0.45 -11.83 -14.12
C ASN A 82 -0.99 -13.27 -13.92
N GLU A 83 -0.31 -14.25 -14.51
CA GLU A 83 -0.71 -15.66 -14.50
C GLU A 83 -0.72 -16.28 -13.09
N ASP A 84 0.08 -15.79 -12.17
CA ASP A 84 0.13 -16.32 -10.80
C ASP A 84 -1.17 -16.10 -10.03
N VAL A 85 -1.91 -15.04 -10.36
CA VAL A 85 -3.24 -14.78 -9.79
C VAL A 85 -4.24 -15.85 -10.21
N ASP A 86 -4.23 -16.23 -11.47
CA ASP A 86 -5.11 -17.27 -11.99
C ASP A 86 -4.66 -18.67 -11.53
N ASN A 87 -3.36 -18.89 -11.44
CA ASN A 87 -2.78 -20.13 -10.87
C ASN A 87 -3.22 -20.32 -9.41
N LEU A 88 -3.16 -19.27 -8.59
CA LEU A 88 -3.66 -19.30 -7.22
C LEU A 88 -5.15 -19.64 -7.18
N TYR A 89 -5.96 -18.96 -7.97
CA TYR A 89 -7.40 -19.22 -8.03
C TYR A 89 -7.70 -20.66 -8.43
N ASN A 90 -7.03 -21.17 -9.45
CA ASN A 90 -7.21 -22.54 -9.94
C ASN A 90 -6.75 -23.59 -8.91
N HIS A 91 -5.63 -23.33 -8.22
CA HIS A 91 -5.12 -24.23 -7.18
C HIS A 91 -6.13 -24.44 -6.05
N TYR A 92 -6.75 -23.38 -5.57
CA TYR A 92 -7.74 -23.45 -4.51
C TYR A 92 -9.19 -23.55 -5.01
N GLN A 93 -9.40 -23.59 -6.34
CA GLN A 93 -10.73 -23.58 -6.98
C GLN A 93 -11.65 -22.46 -6.44
N GLY A 94 -11.06 -21.32 -6.12
CA GLY A 94 -11.77 -20.16 -5.56
C GLY A 94 -12.26 -20.34 -4.12
N ASN A 95 -11.77 -21.36 -3.40
CA ASN A 95 -12.12 -21.59 -2.00
C ASN A 95 -11.25 -20.72 -1.08
N LEU A 96 -11.81 -19.61 -0.61
CA LEU A 96 -11.11 -18.66 0.26
C LEU A 96 -10.67 -19.30 1.59
N ARG A 97 -11.49 -20.17 2.15
CA ARG A 97 -11.18 -20.84 3.41
C ARG A 97 -9.98 -21.77 3.27
N ALA A 98 -9.89 -22.49 2.14
CA ALA A 98 -8.74 -23.35 1.86
C ALA A 98 -7.46 -22.52 1.72
N LEU A 99 -7.50 -21.40 1.00
CA LEU A 99 -6.38 -20.46 0.90
C LEU A 99 -5.93 -19.96 2.28
N LEU A 100 -6.86 -19.51 3.12
CA LEU A 100 -6.53 -18.99 4.45
C LEU A 100 -5.97 -20.05 5.40
N ASN A 101 -6.45 -21.31 5.28
CA ASN A 101 -5.93 -22.41 6.07
C ASN A 101 -4.50 -22.81 5.67
N ASP A 102 -4.08 -22.49 4.46
CA ASP A 102 -2.76 -22.81 3.92
C ASP A 102 -1.73 -21.68 4.16
N TYR A 103 -2.15 -20.60 4.83
CA TYR A 103 -1.25 -19.51 5.20
C TYR A 103 -0.09 -20.05 6.06
N LYS A 104 1.10 -19.63 5.69
CA LYS A 104 2.30 -19.93 6.47
C LYS A 104 2.30 -19.15 7.78
N PRO A 105 3.01 -19.61 8.81
CA PRO A 105 3.23 -18.81 10.01
C PRO A 105 3.70 -17.40 9.64
N ASN A 106 3.09 -16.37 10.26
CA ASN A 106 3.38 -14.96 10.01
C ASN A 106 2.98 -14.41 8.63
N GLN A 107 2.33 -15.19 7.77
CA GLN A 107 1.73 -14.66 6.55
C GLN A 107 0.47 -13.87 6.91
N ILE A 108 0.40 -12.61 6.51
CA ILE A 108 -0.68 -11.68 6.89
C ILE A 108 -1.60 -11.32 5.74
N TYR A 109 -1.14 -11.44 4.50
CA TYR A 109 -1.99 -11.19 3.32
C TYR A 109 -1.53 -11.99 2.10
N THR A 110 -2.42 -12.07 1.12
CA THR A 110 -2.15 -12.47 -0.27
C THR A 110 -2.86 -11.48 -1.18
N HIS A 111 -2.12 -10.87 -2.11
CA HIS A 111 -2.65 -9.87 -3.03
C HIS A 111 -2.25 -10.19 -4.48
N PRO A 112 -3.16 -10.01 -5.45
CA PRO A 112 -4.56 -9.66 -5.30
C PRO A 112 -5.46 -10.89 -5.13
N VAL A 113 -6.41 -10.81 -4.18
CA VAL A 113 -7.51 -11.76 -4.05
C VAL A 113 -8.82 -11.04 -4.33
N LYS A 114 -9.44 -11.33 -5.48
CA LYS A 114 -10.73 -10.73 -5.84
C LYS A 114 -11.87 -11.44 -5.11
N LEU A 115 -12.24 -10.94 -3.93
CA LEU A 115 -13.24 -11.58 -3.05
C LEU A 115 -14.58 -11.86 -3.75
N SER A 116 -14.95 -11.11 -4.79
CA SER A 116 -16.16 -11.37 -5.59
C SER A 116 -16.10 -12.69 -6.35
N ARG A 117 -14.91 -13.26 -6.58
CA ARG A 117 -14.70 -14.55 -7.27
C ARG A 117 -14.49 -15.72 -6.29
N TRP A 118 -14.11 -15.43 -5.05
CA TRP A 118 -13.78 -16.43 -4.03
C TRP A 118 -14.98 -16.70 -3.11
N LYS A 119 -15.13 -17.95 -2.68
CA LYS A 119 -16.25 -18.41 -1.84
C LYS A 119 -15.77 -19.01 -0.53
#